data_3ad79766508a1086eb70cb08c84ffe95
#
_entry.id   3ad79766508a1086eb70cb08c84ffe95
#
_cell.length_a   1.000
_cell.length_b   1.000
_cell.length_c   1.000
_cell.angle_alpha   90.00
_cell.angle_beta   90.00
_cell.angle_gamma   90.00
#
_symmetry.space_group_name_H-M   'P 1'
#
loop_
_entity.id
_entity.type
_entity.pdbx_description
1 polymer ?
#
loop_
_entity_poly.entity_id
_entity_poly.type
_entity_poly.pdbx_seq_one_letter_code
_entity_poly.pdbx_strand_id
1 'polypeptide(L)'
;MFTVLLCKIYIALHTQAGQTAKEKMRITQVRDDGKVNTMRTLKIEQLVEQMKKETKAQLVSNMREVLPYILPGDKNDYIERVPKILPAAAFVRKNGVMAMAEYNGIVMLQVNGLSGRMEADEVKECVKELPQTYLAFIGSSGKSVKIWVRFTYPDNRLPDNREQAEVFHAHAYRLAVKYYQPQLPFDIELREPSLEQYCRLTFDPELYFNPEAMPVYLKQPASLPGETTYREQVQAQASPLQRLVPG
;
A
#
# COMPACT_ATOMS: atom_id res chain seq x y z
N MET A 1 -14.27 44.06 -2.83
CA MET A 1 -14.59 43.25 -4.02
C MET A 1 -13.40 42.50 -4.59
N PHE A 2 -12.18 43.06 -4.58
CA PHE A 2 -10.96 42.42 -5.11
C PHE A 2 -10.50 41.17 -4.28
N THR A 3 -10.66 41.17 -2.97
CA THR A 3 -10.21 40.08 -2.09
C THR A 3 -11.00 38.77 -2.29
N VAL A 4 -12.29 38.86 -2.58
CA VAL A 4 -13.16 37.70 -2.81
C VAL A 4 -12.88 37.06 -4.18
N LEU A 5 -12.48 37.85 -5.16
CA LEU A 5 -12.11 37.38 -6.49
C LEU A 5 -10.76 36.62 -6.46
N LEU A 6 -9.77 37.14 -5.75
CA LEU A 6 -8.49 36.49 -5.55
C LEU A 6 -8.60 35.15 -4.79
N CYS A 7 -9.46 35.08 -3.79
CA CYS A 7 -9.72 33.85 -3.05
C CYS A 7 -10.39 32.79 -3.94
N LYS A 8 -11.34 33.17 -4.79
CA LYS A 8 -11.99 32.27 -5.75
C LYS A 8 -11.03 31.76 -6.83
N ILE A 9 -10.12 32.61 -7.32
CA ILE A 9 -9.09 32.23 -8.29
C ILE A 9 -8.07 31.29 -7.65
N TYR A 10 -7.63 31.57 -6.40
CA TYR A 10 -6.72 30.72 -5.65
C TYR A 10 -7.32 29.34 -5.41
N ILE A 11 -8.59 29.26 -4.97
CA ILE A 11 -9.32 28.01 -4.77
C ILE A 11 -9.47 27.26 -6.10
N ALA A 12 -9.84 27.94 -7.20
CA ALA A 12 -10.01 27.30 -8.50
C ALA A 12 -8.70 26.74 -9.06
N LEU A 13 -7.59 27.46 -8.92
CA LEU A 13 -6.26 26.99 -9.36
C LEU A 13 -5.77 25.80 -8.53
N HIS A 14 -5.99 25.79 -7.22
CA HIS A 14 -5.64 24.67 -6.36
C HIS A 14 -6.54 23.45 -6.58
N THR A 15 -7.83 23.66 -6.91
CA THR A 15 -8.76 22.59 -7.26
C THR A 15 -8.39 21.95 -8.60
N GLN A 16 -8.01 22.73 -9.62
CA GLN A 16 -7.56 22.20 -10.91
C GLN A 16 -6.22 21.48 -10.82
N ALA A 17 -5.25 22.01 -10.06
CA ALA A 17 -3.97 21.33 -9.82
C ALA A 17 -4.17 20.01 -9.06
N GLY A 18 -5.09 19.97 -8.09
CA GLY A 18 -5.46 18.76 -7.36
C GLY A 18 -6.18 17.73 -8.25
N GLN A 19 -7.04 18.16 -9.17
CA GLN A 19 -7.73 17.29 -10.11
C GLN A 19 -6.78 16.66 -11.13
N THR A 20 -5.84 17.42 -11.69
CA THR A 20 -4.86 16.89 -12.66
C THR A 20 -3.87 15.89 -12.02
N ALA A 21 -3.51 16.07 -10.75
CA ALA A 21 -2.70 15.10 -10.01
C ALA A 21 -3.48 13.80 -9.69
N LYS A 22 -4.78 13.90 -9.41
CA LYS A 22 -5.67 12.74 -9.18
C LYS A 22 -5.85 11.87 -10.43
N GLU A 23 -5.98 12.48 -11.61
CA GLU A 23 -6.17 11.72 -12.86
C GLU A 23 -4.98 10.88 -13.29
N LYS A 24 -3.78 11.13 -12.74
CA LYS A 24 -2.54 10.49 -13.17
C LYS A 24 -2.06 9.33 -12.29
N MET A 25 -2.61 9.16 -11.10
CA MET A 25 -2.08 8.14 -10.18
C MET A 25 -2.31 6.72 -10.70
N ARG A 26 -1.23 6.05 -11.06
CA ARG A 26 -1.24 4.70 -11.62
C ARG A 26 -0.43 3.76 -10.76
N ILE A 27 -0.98 2.61 -10.48
CA ILE A 27 -0.33 1.52 -9.77
C ILE A 27 -0.01 0.39 -10.73
N THR A 28 0.83 -0.54 -10.30
CA THR A 28 1.18 -1.71 -11.10
C THR A 28 0.46 -2.95 -10.59
N GLN A 29 -0.17 -3.68 -11.51
CA GLN A 29 -0.69 -5.01 -11.28
C GLN A 29 0.14 -6.01 -12.07
N VAL A 30 0.64 -7.04 -11.39
CA VAL A 30 1.38 -8.16 -11.99
C VAL A 30 0.53 -9.42 -11.85
N ARG A 31 0.35 -10.13 -12.98
CA ARG A 31 -0.24 -11.47 -13.00
C ARG A 31 0.83 -12.45 -13.41
N ASP A 32 0.88 -13.54 -12.68
CA ASP A 32 1.67 -14.70 -13.05
C ASP A 32 0.69 -15.82 -13.40
N ASP A 33 0.52 -16.11 -14.68
CA ASP A 33 -0.35 -17.17 -15.17
C ASP A 33 0.44 -18.44 -15.54
N GLY A 34 1.67 -18.54 -15.04
CA GLY A 34 2.57 -19.70 -15.21
C GLY A 34 3.27 -19.75 -16.57
N LYS A 35 2.82 -18.97 -17.57
CA LYS A 35 3.43 -18.89 -18.89
C LYS A 35 4.03 -17.53 -19.20
N VAL A 36 3.37 -16.46 -18.80
CA VAL A 36 3.81 -15.09 -19.04
C VAL A 36 3.51 -14.25 -17.82
N ASN A 37 4.54 -13.59 -17.30
CA ASN A 37 4.38 -12.60 -16.24
C ASN A 37 3.88 -11.30 -16.88
N THR A 38 2.57 -11.05 -16.84
CA THR A 38 1.98 -9.85 -17.43
C THR A 38 1.96 -8.73 -16.41
N MET A 39 2.45 -7.57 -16.81
CA MET A 39 2.44 -6.34 -15.99
C MET A 39 1.58 -5.30 -16.69
N ARG A 40 0.67 -4.69 -15.93
CA ARG A 40 -0.16 -3.58 -16.42
C ARG A 40 -0.27 -2.49 -15.39
N THR A 41 -0.46 -1.26 -15.85
CA THR A 41 -0.78 -0.13 -14.98
C THR A 41 -2.29 0.07 -14.92
N LEU A 42 -2.79 0.41 -13.72
CA LEU A 42 -4.21 0.68 -13.46
C LEU A 42 -4.33 2.02 -12.76
N LYS A 43 -5.46 2.70 -12.95
CA LYS A 43 -5.88 3.78 -12.06
C LYS A 43 -6.34 3.20 -10.72
N ILE A 44 -6.18 3.96 -9.65
CA ILE A 44 -6.58 3.51 -8.29
C ILE A 44 -8.07 3.18 -8.26
N GLU A 45 -8.92 3.99 -8.88
CA GLU A 45 -10.37 3.76 -8.91
C GLU A 45 -10.73 2.43 -9.58
N GLN A 46 -10.00 2.06 -10.62
CA GLN A 46 -10.18 0.77 -11.29
C GLN A 46 -9.79 -0.40 -10.37
N LEU A 47 -8.73 -0.23 -9.57
CA LEU A 47 -8.35 -1.22 -8.58
C LEU A 47 -9.40 -1.35 -7.48
N VAL A 48 -9.89 -0.23 -6.94
CA VAL A 48 -10.95 -0.20 -5.92
C VAL A 48 -12.19 -0.95 -6.40
N GLU A 49 -12.64 -0.71 -7.63
CA GLU A 49 -13.77 -1.42 -8.23
C GLU A 49 -13.49 -2.92 -8.43
N GLN A 50 -12.24 -3.31 -8.72
CA GLN A 50 -11.87 -4.72 -8.79
C GLN A 50 -11.88 -5.38 -7.41
N MET A 51 -11.45 -4.66 -6.35
CA MET A 51 -11.42 -5.18 -4.98
C MET A 51 -12.82 -5.33 -4.36
N LYS A 52 -13.78 -4.50 -4.78
CA LYS A 52 -15.18 -4.60 -4.33
C LYS A 52 -15.92 -5.77 -4.95
N LYS A 53 -15.41 -6.35 -6.00
CA LYS A 53 -16.04 -7.44 -6.75
C LYS A 53 -15.12 -8.64 -6.77
N GLU A 54 -15.66 -9.82 -6.48
CA GLU A 54 -14.90 -11.05 -6.66
C GLU A 54 -14.55 -11.27 -8.13
N THR A 55 -13.42 -11.87 -8.38
CA THR A 55 -13.03 -12.27 -9.74
C THR A 55 -14.00 -13.32 -10.29
N LYS A 56 -14.16 -13.38 -11.61
CA LYS A 56 -15.00 -14.41 -12.25
C LYS A 56 -14.60 -15.84 -11.87
N ALA A 57 -13.32 -16.07 -11.61
CA ALA A 57 -12.77 -17.35 -11.20
C ALA A 57 -12.79 -17.55 -9.66
N GLN A 58 -13.39 -16.64 -8.91
CA GLN A 58 -13.44 -16.66 -7.45
C GLN A 58 -12.07 -16.90 -6.78
N LEU A 59 -11.03 -16.32 -7.36
CA LEU A 59 -9.64 -16.60 -6.97
C LEU A 59 -9.36 -16.30 -5.50
N VAL A 60 -9.92 -15.20 -4.98
CA VAL A 60 -9.67 -14.81 -3.58
C VAL A 60 -10.47 -15.69 -2.64
N SER A 61 -11.73 -15.97 -2.95
CA SER A 61 -12.57 -16.86 -2.14
C SER A 61 -12.00 -18.28 -2.08
N ASN A 62 -11.64 -18.85 -3.23
CA ASN A 62 -11.02 -20.18 -3.29
C ASN A 62 -9.66 -20.21 -2.54
N MET A 63 -8.87 -19.14 -2.64
CA MET A 63 -7.63 -19.06 -1.87
C MET A 63 -7.90 -19.05 -0.36
N ARG A 64 -8.91 -18.29 0.10
CA ARG A 64 -9.27 -18.25 1.53
C ARG A 64 -9.73 -19.61 2.06
N GLU A 65 -10.44 -20.38 1.26
CA GLU A 65 -10.89 -21.73 1.62
C GLU A 65 -9.73 -22.71 1.77
N VAL A 66 -8.71 -22.63 0.91
CA VAL A 66 -7.59 -23.58 0.95
C VAL A 66 -6.46 -23.18 1.91
N LEU A 67 -6.32 -21.89 2.23
CA LEU A 67 -5.24 -21.39 3.09
C LEU A 67 -5.07 -22.13 4.43
N PRO A 68 -6.14 -22.54 5.17
CA PRO A 68 -5.99 -23.28 6.42
C PRO A 68 -5.33 -24.65 6.27
N TYR A 69 -5.30 -25.21 5.07
CA TYR A 69 -4.78 -26.53 4.76
C TYR A 69 -3.39 -26.52 4.11
N ILE A 70 -2.84 -25.31 3.86
CA ILE A 70 -1.52 -25.15 3.25
C ILE A 70 -0.48 -25.04 4.33
N LEU A 71 0.54 -25.91 4.29
CA LEU A 71 1.67 -25.85 5.20
C LEU A 71 2.57 -24.63 4.86
N PRO A 72 3.23 -24.03 5.87
CA PRO A 72 4.21 -22.98 5.65
C PRO A 72 5.31 -23.44 4.68
N GLY A 73 5.52 -22.68 3.61
CA GLY A 73 6.53 -22.99 2.59
C GLY A 73 6.02 -23.76 1.38
N ASP A 74 4.81 -24.31 1.42
CA ASP A 74 4.22 -24.98 0.26
C ASP A 74 3.84 -23.98 -0.83
N LYS A 75 4.16 -24.33 -2.08
CA LYS A 75 3.67 -23.60 -3.24
C LYS A 75 2.22 -23.99 -3.49
N ASN A 76 1.36 -22.99 -3.65
CA ASN A 76 -0.04 -23.22 -3.96
C ASN A 76 -0.46 -22.39 -5.18
N ASP A 77 -0.98 -23.08 -6.19
CA ASP A 77 -1.40 -22.46 -7.45
C ASP A 77 -2.50 -21.40 -7.27
N TYR A 78 -3.40 -21.59 -6.32
CA TYR A 78 -4.44 -20.57 -6.05
C TYR A 78 -3.82 -19.27 -5.55
N ILE A 79 -2.82 -19.35 -4.67
CA ILE A 79 -2.10 -18.19 -4.16
C ILE A 79 -1.34 -17.50 -5.29
N GLU A 80 -0.64 -18.26 -6.13
CA GLU A 80 0.18 -17.70 -7.20
C GLU A 80 -0.66 -17.03 -8.31
N ARG A 81 -1.85 -17.52 -8.59
CA ARG A 81 -2.78 -16.93 -9.57
C ARG A 81 -3.38 -15.60 -9.13
N VAL A 82 -3.43 -15.30 -7.82
CA VAL A 82 -3.95 -14.02 -7.33
C VAL A 82 -2.97 -12.90 -7.71
N PRO A 83 -3.40 -11.89 -8.48
CA PRO A 83 -2.52 -10.83 -8.96
C PRO A 83 -1.81 -10.09 -7.81
N LYS A 84 -0.56 -9.71 -8.02
CA LYS A 84 0.22 -8.84 -7.13
C LYS A 84 -0.05 -7.39 -7.49
N ILE A 85 -0.22 -6.53 -6.49
CA ILE A 85 -0.45 -5.10 -6.61
C ILE A 85 0.71 -4.37 -5.97
N LEU A 86 1.42 -3.54 -6.74
CA LEU A 86 2.52 -2.69 -6.28
C LEU A 86 1.99 -1.25 -6.22
N PRO A 87 1.69 -0.71 -5.03
CA PRO A 87 1.03 0.59 -4.89
C PRO A 87 1.99 1.78 -5.03
N ALA A 88 3.27 1.61 -4.65
CA ALA A 88 4.19 2.72 -4.52
C ALA A 88 4.53 3.41 -5.84
N ALA A 89 4.49 2.68 -6.95
CA ALA A 89 4.89 3.21 -8.25
C ALA A 89 4.18 2.51 -9.43
N ALA A 90 4.13 3.22 -10.55
CA ALA A 90 3.90 2.62 -11.85
C ALA A 90 5.23 2.07 -12.38
N PHE A 91 5.25 0.76 -12.68
CA PHE A 91 6.39 0.08 -13.28
C PHE A 91 6.11 -0.32 -14.71
N VAL A 92 7.16 -0.37 -15.51
CA VAL A 92 7.15 -0.85 -16.89
C VAL A 92 8.28 -1.85 -17.11
N ARG A 93 8.17 -2.72 -18.11
CA ARG A 93 9.29 -3.56 -18.51
C ARG A 93 10.12 -2.85 -19.59
N LYS A 94 11.41 -2.70 -19.30
CA LYS A 94 12.42 -2.23 -20.25
C LYS A 94 13.50 -3.31 -20.35
N ASN A 95 13.70 -3.85 -21.53
CA ASN A 95 14.70 -4.92 -21.79
C ASN A 95 14.56 -6.12 -20.82
N GLY A 96 13.33 -6.54 -20.53
CA GLY A 96 13.06 -7.64 -19.61
C GLY A 96 13.12 -7.30 -18.11
N VAL A 97 13.66 -6.14 -17.74
CA VAL A 97 13.81 -5.70 -16.36
C VAL A 97 12.66 -4.76 -15.97
N MET A 98 12.21 -4.86 -14.73
CA MET A 98 11.21 -3.96 -14.17
C MET A 98 11.86 -2.61 -13.85
N ALA A 99 11.35 -1.54 -14.45
CA ALA A 99 11.82 -0.17 -14.26
C ALA A 99 10.67 0.70 -13.74
N MET A 100 10.96 1.58 -12.77
CA MET A 100 10.01 2.58 -12.29
C MET A 100 9.76 3.59 -13.40
N ALA A 101 8.50 3.81 -13.76
CA ALA A 101 8.07 4.85 -14.69
C ALA A 101 7.63 6.12 -13.94
N GLU A 102 6.92 5.96 -12.82
CA GLU A 102 6.40 7.07 -12.03
C GLU A 102 6.22 6.62 -10.58
N TYR A 103 6.68 7.43 -9.62
CA TYR A 103 6.46 7.20 -8.19
C TYR A 103 5.15 7.84 -7.74
N ASN A 104 4.35 7.14 -6.93
CA ASN A 104 3.01 7.57 -6.52
C ASN A 104 2.95 8.21 -5.13
N GLY A 105 4.00 8.08 -4.33
CA GLY A 105 3.98 8.50 -2.94
C GLY A 105 3.09 7.65 -2.03
N ILE A 106 2.60 6.50 -2.48
CA ILE A 106 1.77 5.61 -1.66
C ILE A 106 2.66 4.70 -0.82
N VAL A 107 2.48 4.78 0.48
CA VAL A 107 3.05 3.85 1.47
C VAL A 107 1.98 2.86 1.89
N MET A 108 2.33 1.57 1.94
CA MET A 108 1.46 0.50 2.40
C MET A 108 1.93 -0.01 3.76
N LEU A 109 1.09 0.14 4.79
CA LEU A 109 1.21 -0.52 6.08
C LEU A 109 0.40 -1.81 6.08
N GLN A 110 0.75 -2.72 6.97
CA GLN A 110 0.11 -4.01 7.07
C GLN A 110 -0.04 -4.43 8.53
N VAL A 111 -1.26 -4.80 8.93
CA VAL A 111 -1.55 -5.49 10.17
C VAL A 111 -1.85 -6.94 9.81
N ASN A 112 -1.09 -7.88 10.36
CA ASN A 112 -1.20 -9.31 10.10
C ASN A 112 -1.60 -10.10 11.34
N GLY A 113 -1.88 -11.39 11.14
CA GLY A 113 -2.14 -12.32 12.25
C GLY A 113 -3.48 -12.12 12.92
N LEU A 114 -4.42 -11.43 12.27
CA LEU A 114 -5.77 -11.24 12.78
C LEU A 114 -6.52 -12.58 12.81
N SER A 115 -7.34 -12.77 13.84
CA SER A 115 -8.12 -14.01 14.02
C SER A 115 -9.22 -14.16 12.97
N GLY A 116 -9.76 -13.04 12.46
CA GLY A 116 -10.80 -13.06 11.45
C GLY A 116 -11.36 -11.70 11.09
N ARG A 117 -12.57 -11.72 10.55
CA ARG A 117 -13.27 -10.54 10.01
C ARG A 117 -13.48 -9.45 11.06
N MET A 118 -13.87 -9.81 12.28
CA MET A 118 -14.19 -8.86 13.33
C MET A 118 -13.00 -7.98 13.70
N GLU A 119 -11.83 -8.59 13.94
CA GLU A 119 -10.60 -7.82 14.21
C GLU A 119 -10.14 -6.99 12.99
N ALA A 120 -10.35 -7.51 11.78
CA ALA A 120 -10.04 -6.77 10.57
C ALA A 120 -10.93 -5.54 10.38
N ASP A 121 -12.21 -5.64 10.70
CA ASP A 121 -13.15 -4.51 10.66
C ASP A 121 -12.83 -3.50 11.77
N GLU A 122 -12.44 -3.93 12.97
CA GLU A 122 -11.96 -3.06 14.05
C GLU A 122 -10.76 -2.22 13.60
N VAL A 123 -9.75 -2.84 12.98
CA VAL A 123 -8.59 -2.11 12.42
C VAL A 123 -9.04 -1.11 11.36
N LYS A 124 -9.97 -1.48 10.45
CA LYS A 124 -10.46 -0.57 9.42
C LYS A 124 -11.20 0.63 10.01
N GLU A 125 -12.03 0.43 11.02
CA GLU A 125 -12.73 1.53 11.68
C GLU A 125 -11.75 2.49 12.37
N CYS A 126 -10.72 2.00 13.08
CA CYS A 126 -9.70 2.84 13.68
C CYS A 126 -9.00 3.74 12.64
N VAL A 127 -8.61 3.19 11.49
CA VAL A 127 -7.87 3.97 10.49
C VAL A 127 -8.76 4.86 9.63
N LYS A 128 -10.03 4.56 9.51
CA LYS A 128 -11.02 5.38 8.79
C LYS A 128 -11.19 6.76 9.42
N GLU A 129 -11.03 6.87 10.73
CA GLU A 129 -11.09 8.14 11.45
C GLU A 129 -9.85 9.02 11.22
N LEU A 130 -8.78 8.49 10.62
CA LEU A 130 -7.57 9.24 10.33
C LEU A 130 -7.67 9.90 8.94
N PRO A 131 -7.61 11.23 8.84
CA PRO A 131 -7.82 11.95 7.59
C PRO A 131 -6.75 11.68 6.51
N GLN A 132 -5.61 11.08 6.90
CA GLN A 132 -4.53 10.69 6.00
C GLN A 132 -4.74 9.31 5.37
N THR A 133 -5.71 8.51 5.86
CA THR A 133 -5.96 7.18 5.32
C THR A 133 -6.60 7.28 3.94
N TYR A 134 -5.85 6.86 2.92
CA TYR A 134 -6.29 6.89 1.52
C TYR A 134 -7.11 5.67 1.14
N LEU A 135 -6.65 4.48 1.55
CA LEU A 135 -7.31 3.21 1.28
C LEU A 135 -7.05 2.24 2.43
N ALA A 136 -8.08 1.55 2.93
CA ALA A 136 -7.94 0.46 3.89
C ALA A 136 -8.83 -0.72 3.49
N PHE A 137 -8.27 -1.92 3.48
CA PHE A 137 -8.98 -3.12 3.04
C PHE A 137 -8.45 -4.39 3.68
N ILE A 138 -9.30 -5.40 3.77
CA ILE A 138 -8.93 -6.73 4.22
C ILE A 138 -8.07 -7.41 3.16
N GLY A 139 -6.90 -7.89 3.53
CA GLY A 139 -5.99 -8.60 2.64
C GLY A 139 -6.58 -9.89 2.07
N SER A 140 -5.93 -10.43 1.07
CA SER A 140 -6.41 -11.63 0.36
C SER A 140 -6.57 -12.86 1.24
N SER A 141 -5.79 -12.99 2.32
CA SER A 141 -5.95 -14.08 3.30
C SER A 141 -7.19 -13.98 4.20
N GLY A 142 -7.83 -12.81 4.28
CA GLY A 142 -8.89 -12.54 5.25
C GLY A 142 -8.38 -12.25 6.69
N LYS A 143 -7.08 -12.45 6.96
CA LYS A 143 -6.45 -12.32 8.29
C LYS A 143 -5.44 -11.18 8.36
N SER A 144 -5.62 -10.15 7.57
CA SER A 144 -4.76 -8.98 7.56
C SER A 144 -5.51 -7.76 7.04
N VAL A 145 -5.07 -6.57 7.44
CA VAL A 145 -5.53 -5.30 6.87
C VAL A 145 -4.35 -4.59 6.22
N LYS A 146 -4.59 -4.02 5.05
CA LYS A 146 -3.66 -3.16 4.33
C LYS A 146 -4.16 -1.73 4.44
N ILE A 147 -3.26 -0.81 4.77
CA ILE A 147 -3.54 0.61 4.94
C ILE A 147 -2.61 1.37 4.01
N TRP A 148 -3.18 2.17 3.12
CA TRP A 148 -2.43 2.99 2.18
C TRP A 148 -2.51 4.45 2.58
N VAL A 149 -1.37 5.11 2.63
CA VAL A 149 -1.20 6.50 3.03
C VAL A 149 -0.41 7.24 1.95
N ARG A 150 -0.83 8.45 1.61
CA ARG A 150 -0.15 9.27 0.59
C ARG A 150 0.84 10.22 1.22
N PHE A 151 2.01 10.30 0.62
CA PHE A 151 3.09 11.21 1.00
C PHE A 151 3.52 12.05 -0.18
N THR A 152 3.82 13.33 0.06
CA THR A 152 4.37 14.25 -0.94
C THR A 152 5.37 15.21 -0.29
N TYR A 153 6.13 15.94 -1.09
CA TYR A 153 6.79 17.15 -0.62
C TYR A 153 5.78 18.26 -0.33
N PRO A 154 6.14 19.30 0.45
CA PRO A 154 5.23 20.40 0.77
C PRO A 154 4.68 21.17 -0.44
N ASP A 155 5.35 21.10 -1.57
CA ASP A 155 4.94 21.69 -2.85
C ASP A 155 4.10 20.73 -3.72
N ASN A 156 3.65 19.61 -3.13
CA ASN A 156 2.90 18.52 -3.79
C ASN A 156 3.66 17.79 -4.91
N ARG A 157 4.97 17.98 -5.04
CA ARG A 157 5.80 17.18 -5.94
C ARG A 157 6.18 15.85 -5.30
N LEU A 158 6.59 14.93 -6.15
CA LEU A 158 7.15 13.62 -5.79
C LEU A 158 8.56 13.48 -6.38
N PRO A 159 9.39 12.58 -5.87
CA PRO A 159 10.67 12.25 -6.49
C PRO A 159 10.53 11.82 -7.96
N ASP A 160 11.43 12.34 -8.82
CA ASP A 160 11.40 12.09 -10.26
C ASP A 160 12.18 10.84 -10.67
N ASN A 161 13.13 10.40 -9.84
CA ASN A 161 13.98 9.26 -10.13
C ASN A 161 13.90 8.19 -9.03
N ARG A 162 14.34 6.97 -9.36
CA ARG A 162 14.24 5.80 -8.49
C ARG A 162 15.02 5.96 -7.19
N GLU A 163 16.22 6.45 -7.23
CA GLU A 163 17.09 6.60 -6.05
C GLU A 163 16.48 7.55 -5.02
N GLN A 164 16.03 8.72 -5.47
CA GLN A 164 15.32 9.68 -4.60
C GLN A 164 13.99 9.10 -4.09
N ALA A 165 13.27 8.36 -4.93
CA ALA A 165 12.01 7.72 -4.54
C ALA A 165 12.22 6.64 -3.46
N GLU A 166 13.30 5.85 -3.53
CA GLU A 166 13.65 4.84 -2.51
C GLU A 166 13.94 5.49 -1.16
N VAL A 167 14.75 6.57 -1.14
CA VAL A 167 15.04 7.33 0.08
C VAL A 167 13.77 7.96 0.65
N PHE A 168 12.99 8.63 -0.18
CA PHE A 168 11.73 9.25 0.22
C PHE A 168 10.75 8.21 0.78
N HIS A 169 10.58 7.09 0.08
CA HIS A 169 9.66 6.02 0.47
C HIS A 169 10.03 5.38 1.80
N ALA A 170 11.33 5.13 2.02
CA ALA A 170 11.82 4.59 3.27
C ALA A 170 11.53 5.52 4.46
N HIS A 171 11.72 6.83 4.27
CA HIS A 171 11.39 7.82 5.30
C HIS A 171 9.88 7.92 5.54
N ALA A 172 9.09 7.97 4.46
CA ALA A 172 7.63 8.00 4.50
C ALA A 172 7.06 6.77 5.23
N TYR A 173 7.59 5.58 4.95
CA TYR A 173 7.17 4.34 5.60
C TYR A 173 7.39 4.38 7.13
N ARG A 174 8.58 4.80 7.57
CA ARG A 174 8.89 4.91 9.02
C ARG A 174 8.00 5.91 9.72
N LEU A 175 7.72 7.03 9.06
CA LEU A 175 6.82 8.04 9.61
C LEU A 175 5.37 7.52 9.66
N ALA A 176 4.93 6.80 8.63
CA ALA A 176 3.60 6.18 8.63
C ALA A 176 3.46 5.17 9.78
N VAL A 177 4.43 4.28 9.98
CA VAL A 177 4.43 3.34 11.11
C VAL A 177 4.34 4.10 12.44
N LYS A 178 5.20 5.10 12.64
CA LYS A 178 5.21 5.91 13.88
C LYS A 178 3.88 6.60 14.14
N TYR A 179 3.19 7.04 13.11
CA TYR A 179 1.91 7.74 13.24
C TYR A 179 0.73 6.78 13.46
N TYR A 180 0.68 5.66 12.73
CA TYR A 180 -0.43 4.73 12.77
C TYR A 180 -0.38 3.73 13.92
N GLN A 181 0.81 3.26 14.33
CA GLN A 181 0.94 2.25 15.38
C GLN A 181 0.22 2.61 16.69
N PRO A 182 0.30 3.86 17.23
CA PRO A 182 -0.41 4.21 18.46
C PRO A 182 -1.94 4.28 18.32
N GLN A 183 -2.46 4.28 17.09
CA GLN A 183 -3.90 4.38 16.80
C GLN A 183 -4.55 3.01 16.61
N LEU A 184 -3.76 1.96 16.63
CA LEU A 184 -4.21 0.60 16.31
C LEU A 184 -4.16 -0.30 17.53
N PRO A 185 -5.17 -1.19 17.71
CA PRO A 185 -5.16 -2.21 18.76
C PRO A 185 -4.24 -3.40 18.46
N PHE A 186 -3.72 -3.49 17.23
CA PHE A 186 -2.85 -4.56 16.77
C PHE A 186 -1.56 -3.99 16.19
N ASP A 187 -0.50 -4.79 16.22
CA ASP A 187 0.81 -4.37 15.73
C ASP A 187 0.87 -4.30 14.20
N ILE A 188 1.49 -3.22 13.71
CA ILE A 188 1.89 -3.11 12.32
C ILE A 188 3.09 -4.05 12.10
N GLU A 189 2.99 -4.90 11.08
CA GLU A 189 4.14 -5.70 10.64
C GLU A 189 5.22 -4.78 10.06
N LEU A 190 6.36 -4.72 10.73
CA LEU A 190 7.51 -3.95 10.26
C LEU A 190 8.19 -4.68 9.10
N ARG A 191 8.49 -3.94 8.03
CA ARG A 191 9.17 -4.44 6.84
C ARG A 191 10.25 -3.47 6.40
N GLU A 192 11.28 -3.98 5.74
CA GLU A 192 12.21 -3.11 5.02
C GLU A 192 11.44 -2.37 3.91
N PRO A 193 11.49 -1.02 3.89
CA PRO A 193 10.78 -0.24 2.89
C PRO A 193 11.28 -0.54 1.48
N SER A 194 10.37 -0.78 0.56
CA SER A 194 10.70 -1.06 -0.84
C SER A 194 9.62 -0.52 -1.76
N LEU A 195 10.01 0.08 -2.87
CA LEU A 195 9.08 0.49 -3.93
C LEU A 195 8.37 -0.71 -4.57
N GLU A 196 8.97 -1.89 -4.48
CA GLU A 196 8.44 -3.15 -5.02
C GLU A 196 7.63 -3.94 -4.00
N GLN A 197 7.39 -3.37 -2.80
CA GLN A 197 6.49 -3.98 -1.84
C GLN A 197 5.11 -4.17 -2.45
N TYR A 198 4.58 -5.38 -2.35
CA TYR A 198 3.29 -5.71 -2.94
C TYR A 198 2.32 -6.29 -1.93
N CYS A 199 1.04 -6.18 -2.22
CA CYS A 199 -0.01 -7.03 -1.69
C CYS A 199 -0.64 -7.84 -2.83
N ARG A 200 -1.37 -8.90 -2.49
CA ARG A 200 -2.19 -9.59 -3.48
C ARG A 200 -3.53 -8.87 -3.65
N LEU A 201 -4.11 -8.97 -4.85
CA LEU A 201 -5.48 -8.52 -5.09
C LEU A 201 -6.39 -9.18 -4.06
N THR A 202 -7.35 -8.42 -3.54
CA THR A 202 -8.32 -8.91 -2.56
C THR A 202 -9.75 -8.79 -3.06
N PHE A 203 -10.65 -9.42 -2.32
CA PHE A 203 -12.08 -9.18 -2.39
C PHE A 203 -12.54 -8.65 -1.03
N ASP A 204 -12.90 -7.37 -0.98
CA ASP A 204 -13.45 -6.67 0.18
C ASP A 204 -14.50 -5.65 -0.29
N PRO A 205 -15.80 -6.04 -0.31
CA PRO A 205 -16.88 -5.14 -0.73
C PRO A 205 -16.99 -3.87 0.12
N GLU A 206 -16.53 -3.96 1.38
CA GLU A 206 -16.63 -2.89 2.38
C GLU A 206 -15.27 -2.22 2.64
N LEU A 207 -14.37 -2.24 1.64
CA LEU A 207 -13.12 -1.50 1.74
C LEU A 207 -13.38 0.00 1.95
N TYR A 208 -12.53 0.64 2.74
CA TYR A 208 -12.54 2.09 2.88
C TYR A 208 -11.70 2.73 1.79
N PHE A 209 -12.25 3.71 1.08
CA PHE A 209 -11.53 4.50 0.08
C PHE A 209 -11.90 5.98 0.21
N ASN A 210 -10.90 6.81 0.50
CA ASN A 210 -11.04 8.26 0.57
C ASN A 210 -10.14 8.94 -0.48
N PRO A 211 -10.67 9.28 -1.68
CA PRO A 211 -9.89 9.96 -2.71
C PRO A 211 -9.44 11.37 -2.30
N GLU A 212 -10.09 11.96 -1.29
CA GLU A 212 -9.77 13.28 -0.73
C GLU A 212 -8.84 13.20 0.50
N ALA A 213 -8.28 12.02 0.82
CA ALA A 213 -7.37 11.86 1.94
C ALA A 213 -6.23 12.87 1.88
N MET A 214 -5.96 13.49 3.01
CA MET A 214 -4.90 14.48 3.16
C MET A 214 -3.53 13.81 2.99
N PRO A 215 -2.67 14.25 2.06
CA PRO A 215 -1.32 13.72 1.97
C PRO A 215 -0.51 14.14 3.20
N VAL A 216 0.40 13.28 3.61
CA VAL A 216 1.40 13.61 4.63
C VAL A 216 2.58 14.29 3.94
N TYR A 217 2.94 15.48 4.43
CA TYR A 217 4.04 16.24 3.85
C TYR A 217 5.37 15.85 4.47
N LEU A 218 6.31 15.40 3.63
CA LEU A 218 7.70 15.17 4.02
C LEU A 218 8.57 16.33 3.58
N LYS A 219 9.30 16.93 4.52
CA LYS A 219 10.42 17.79 4.18
C LYS A 219 11.52 16.89 3.60
N GLN A 220 12.26 17.39 2.62
CA GLN A 220 13.37 16.64 2.01
C GLN A 220 14.36 16.21 3.11
N PRO A 221 14.57 14.92 3.33
CA PRO A 221 15.45 14.48 4.40
C PRO A 221 16.91 14.73 4.02
N ALA A 222 17.65 15.36 4.91
CA ALA A 222 19.11 15.49 4.76
C ALA A 222 19.83 14.14 4.99
N SER A 223 19.19 13.22 5.73
CA SER A 223 19.65 11.85 6.02
C SER A 223 18.46 11.06 6.56
N LEU A 224 18.55 9.71 6.56
CA LEU A 224 17.54 8.81 7.19
C LEU A 224 17.86 8.64 8.68
N PRO A 225 17.27 9.41 9.61
CA PRO A 225 17.53 9.23 11.03
C PRO A 225 16.92 7.90 11.51
N GLY A 226 17.66 7.16 12.32
CA GLY A 226 17.20 5.94 12.96
C GLY A 226 17.16 4.69 12.06
N GLU A 227 17.90 4.68 10.95
CA GLU A 227 17.93 3.53 10.04
C GLU A 227 18.43 2.23 10.71
N THR A 228 19.48 2.31 11.51
CA THR A 228 20.02 1.15 12.24
C THR A 228 18.99 0.62 13.22
N THR A 229 18.41 1.49 14.05
CA THR A 229 17.37 1.11 15.03
C THR A 229 16.15 0.49 14.37
N TYR A 230 15.75 1.01 13.21
CA TYR A 230 14.61 0.47 12.47
C TYR A 230 14.91 -0.94 11.94
N ARG A 231 16.10 -1.17 11.37
CA ARG A 231 16.53 -2.50 10.92
C ARG A 231 16.57 -3.52 12.05
N GLU A 232 17.06 -3.12 13.21
CA GLU A 232 17.06 -3.95 14.41
C GLU A 232 15.65 -4.33 14.86
N GLN A 233 14.69 -3.40 14.81
CA GLN A 233 13.29 -3.67 15.09
C GLN A 233 12.66 -4.65 14.11
N VAL A 234 12.91 -4.48 12.80
CA VAL A 234 12.44 -5.42 11.75
C VAL A 234 12.98 -6.81 12.00
N GLN A 235 14.27 -6.93 12.31
CA GLN A 235 14.91 -8.21 12.61
C GLN A 235 14.34 -8.85 13.89
N ALA A 236 14.07 -8.06 14.92
CA ALA A 236 13.47 -8.55 16.16
C ALA A 236 12.05 -9.10 15.96
N GLN A 237 11.24 -8.48 15.11
CA GLN A 237 9.91 -9.00 14.75
C GLN A 237 9.97 -10.28 13.89
N ALA A 238 10.97 -10.40 13.01
CA ALA A 238 11.15 -11.58 12.17
C ALA A 238 11.67 -12.82 12.96
N SER A 239 12.34 -12.60 14.08
CA SER A 239 13.00 -13.65 14.89
C SER A 239 12.06 -14.63 15.64
N PRO A 240 10.81 -14.32 16.00
CA PRO A 240 9.96 -15.27 16.74
C PRO A 240 9.64 -16.56 15.99
N LEU A 241 9.66 -16.55 14.66
CA LEU A 241 9.37 -17.74 13.84
C LEU A 241 10.50 -18.76 13.80
N GLN A 242 11.73 -18.37 14.15
CA GLN A 242 12.89 -19.29 14.23
C GLN A 242 13.03 -20.01 15.59
N ARG A 243 12.32 -19.57 16.64
CA ARG A 243 12.40 -20.17 17.98
C ARG A 243 11.44 -21.35 18.21
N LEU A 244 10.63 -21.74 17.23
CA LEU A 244 9.66 -22.83 17.32
C LEU A 244 10.08 -24.10 16.58
N VAL A 245 11.38 -24.29 16.29
CA VAL A 245 11.91 -25.58 15.84
C VAL A 245 12.63 -26.19 17.04
N PRO A 246 12.03 -27.16 17.77
CA PRO A 246 12.80 -27.98 18.73
C PRO A 246 13.74 -28.85 17.93
N GLY A 247 15.02 -28.90 18.37
CA GLY A 247 16.04 -29.80 17.86
C GLY A 247 15.74 -31.26 18.22
#